data_1e4e4dbfe875c51db65fa332050db420
#
_entry.id   1e4e4dbfe875c51db65fa332050db420
#
_cell.length_a   1.000
_cell.length_b   1.000
_cell.length_c   1.000
_cell.angle_alpha   90.00
_cell.angle_beta   90.00
_cell.angle_gamma   90.00
#
_symmetry.space_group_name_H-M   'P 1'
#
loop_
_entity.id
_entity.type
_entity.pdbx_description
1 polymer ?
#
loop_
_entity_poly.entity_id
_entity_poly.type
_entity_poly.pdbx_seq_one_letter_code
_entity_poly.pdbx_strand_id
1 'polypeptide(L)'
;MKLKLILLATLMVMPFMADAGKRVKGTGIVAHRGFWNCEEAGYAKNSLAALRCAQEAGFWGSEFDVNMTSDGVLLVFHDGKVEGKSIEKHPYEDFKYYRLKNGEPIPTIDQYLEQGKKYPETVLVYELKKHSRPEVEDRFVDLSIAKLKEHGLLDPSRVIFISFSYHMCRRLAEALPGFTVQYLNGDKEPALVKKDGINGIDYRYKVLKTHKKWVSKARRCGMSTNTWTVNKEEDMRNMLEMKVNMITTDYPLVTREVMKQMDIKEL
;
A
#
# COMPACT_ATOMS: atom_id res chain seq x y z
N MET A 1 28.29 -42.28 -38.35
CA MET A 1 27.65 -40.93 -38.15
C MET A 1 26.53 -41.09 -37.12
N LYS A 2 26.79 -40.70 -35.86
CA LYS A 2 25.81 -40.81 -34.76
C LYS A 2 25.15 -39.45 -34.58
N LEU A 3 23.83 -39.36 -34.89
CA LEU A 3 23.00 -38.16 -34.71
C LEU A 3 22.70 -38.00 -33.22
N LYS A 4 23.21 -36.92 -32.61
CA LYS A 4 22.86 -36.56 -31.23
C LYS A 4 21.53 -35.77 -31.25
N LEU A 5 20.50 -36.38 -30.73
CA LEU A 5 19.20 -35.74 -30.48
C LEU A 5 19.37 -34.81 -29.27
N ILE A 6 19.30 -33.49 -29.49
CA ILE A 6 19.25 -32.49 -28.41
C ILE A 6 17.78 -32.32 -28.02
N LEU A 7 17.44 -32.83 -26.84
CA LEU A 7 16.12 -32.64 -26.24
C LEU A 7 16.06 -31.24 -25.63
N LEU A 8 15.34 -30.32 -26.28
CA LEU A 8 15.08 -28.99 -25.76
C LEU A 8 13.93 -29.13 -24.72
N ALA A 9 14.29 -29.12 -23.45
CA ALA A 9 13.30 -29.05 -22.37
C ALA A 9 12.73 -27.62 -22.30
N THR A 10 11.55 -27.43 -22.87
CA THR A 10 10.76 -26.21 -22.69
C THR A 10 10.26 -26.19 -21.26
N LEU A 11 10.88 -25.35 -20.43
CA LEU A 11 10.41 -25.07 -19.09
C LEU A 11 9.09 -24.27 -19.21
N MET A 12 7.97 -24.95 -19.07
CA MET A 12 6.65 -24.35 -19.03
C MET A 12 6.52 -23.64 -17.68
N VAL A 13 6.83 -22.33 -17.66
CA VAL A 13 6.52 -21.48 -16.50
C VAL A 13 5.00 -21.36 -16.44
N MET A 14 4.38 -22.20 -15.62
CA MET A 14 2.97 -22.00 -15.29
C MET A 14 2.85 -20.67 -14.53
N PRO A 15 1.96 -19.75 -14.96
CA PRO A 15 1.69 -18.57 -14.16
C PRO A 15 1.10 -19.05 -12.84
N PHE A 16 1.73 -18.69 -11.75
CA PHE A 16 1.19 -18.86 -10.40
C PHE A 16 -0.04 -17.94 -10.33
N MET A 17 -1.20 -18.44 -10.70
CA MET A 17 -2.45 -17.77 -10.42
C MET A 17 -2.60 -17.73 -8.89
N ALA A 18 -2.26 -16.61 -8.29
CA ALA A 18 -2.62 -16.33 -6.91
C ALA A 18 -4.12 -16.52 -6.80
N ASP A 19 -4.52 -17.51 -6.00
CA ASP A 19 -5.92 -17.94 -5.81
C ASP A 19 -6.69 -16.84 -5.05
N ALA A 20 -7.10 -15.80 -5.80
CA ALA A 20 -7.88 -14.67 -5.31
C ALA A 20 -9.29 -15.06 -4.82
N GLY A 21 -9.63 -16.36 -4.91
CA GLY A 21 -10.94 -16.90 -4.53
C GLY A 21 -10.98 -17.61 -3.17
N LYS A 22 -9.86 -17.87 -2.51
CA LYS A 22 -9.88 -18.46 -1.17
C LYS A 22 -10.46 -17.47 -0.16
N ARG A 23 -11.46 -17.91 0.60
CA ARG A 23 -11.99 -17.17 1.76
C ARG A 23 -10.82 -16.72 2.60
N VAL A 24 -10.55 -15.42 2.61
CA VAL A 24 -9.61 -14.81 3.56
C VAL A 24 -10.13 -15.14 4.95
N LYS A 25 -9.39 -15.96 5.70
CA LYS A 25 -9.81 -16.43 7.03
C LYS A 25 -9.56 -15.38 8.13
N GLY A 26 -9.35 -14.11 7.76
CA GLY A 26 -9.05 -13.04 8.69
C GLY A 26 -9.09 -11.67 8.02
N THR A 27 -8.80 -10.62 8.78
CA THR A 27 -8.65 -9.25 8.31
C THR A 27 -7.27 -8.73 8.66
N GLY A 28 -6.58 -8.08 7.72
CA GLY A 28 -5.28 -7.45 7.94
C GLY A 28 -5.46 -6.08 8.61
N ILE A 29 -4.70 -5.82 9.67
CA ILE A 29 -4.56 -4.49 10.26
C ILE A 29 -3.42 -3.77 9.57
N VAL A 30 -3.72 -2.60 8.96
CA VAL A 30 -2.73 -1.74 8.32
C VAL A 30 -2.54 -0.49 9.17
N ALA A 31 -1.34 -0.28 9.66
CA ALA A 31 -0.97 0.92 10.40
C ALA A 31 -0.84 2.10 9.42
N HIS A 32 -1.76 3.08 9.49
CA HIS A 32 -1.80 4.26 8.62
C HIS A 32 -0.60 5.17 8.87
N ARG A 33 0.26 5.37 7.87
CA ARG A 33 1.53 6.12 7.96
C ARG A 33 2.48 5.57 9.00
N GLY A 34 2.51 4.22 9.15
CA GLY A 34 3.15 3.51 10.22
C GLY A 34 2.35 3.53 11.53
N PHE A 35 2.85 2.84 12.56
CA PHE A 35 2.29 2.97 13.91
C PHE A 35 2.88 4.20 14.60
N TRP A 36 2.51 5.37 14.07
CA TRP A 36 3.01 6.66 14.52
C TRP A 36 2.41 7.13 15.85
N ASN A 37 1.22 6.63 16.22
CA ASN A 37 0.47 7.08 17.40
C ASN A 37 0.92 6.34 18.66
N CYS A 38 2.22 6.36 18.93
CA CYS A 38 2.86 5.80 20.12
C CYS A 38 4.09 6.64 20.50
N GLU A 39 4.56 6.48 21.74
CA GLU A 39 5.73 7.19 22.27
C GLU A 39 7.01 6.83 21.51
N GLU A 40 7.21 5.57 21.21
CA GLU A 40 8.41 5.03 20.56
C GLU A 40 8.59 5.60 19.14
N ALA A 41 7.49 5.97 18.47
CA ALA A 41 7.52 6.67 17.18
C ALA A 41 7.64 8.19 17.32
N GLY A 42 7.57 8.73 18.55
CA GLY A 42 7.53 10.17 18.80
C GLY A 42 6.35 10.87 18.13
N TYR A 43 5.25 10.15 17.90
CA TYR A 43 4.05 10.64 17.22
C TYR A 43 4.31 11.21 15.83
N ALA A 44 5.32 10.69 15.11
CA ALA A 44 5.73 11.16 13.80
C ALA A 44 5.25 10.22 12.68
N LYS A 45 4.28 10.70 11.90
CA LYS A 45 3.74 10.00 10.72
C LYS A 45 4.81 9.82 9.64
N ASN A 46 4.77 8.70 8.91
CA ASN A 46 5.70 8.43 7.82
C ASN A 46 7.19 8.42 8.22
N SER A 47 7.49 8.30 9.53
CA SER A 47 8.86 8.19 10.04
C SER A 47 9.38 6.75 9.97
N LEU A 48 10.71 6.59 10.01
CA LEU A 48 11.32 5.25 10.14
C LEU A 48 10.92 4.61 11.48
N ALA A 49 10.82 5.41 12.55
CA ALA A 49 10.34 4.94 13.84
C ALA A 49 8.91 4.40 13.76
N ALA A 50 8.00 5.09 13.05
CA ALA A 50 6.61 4.63 12.91
C ALA A 50 6.51 3.30 12.13
N LEU A 51 7.32 3.11 11.07
CA LEU A 51 7.41 1.83 10.37
C LEU A 51 7.93 0.74 11.31
N ARG A 52 9.04 1.00 12.02
CA ARG A 52 9.61 0.05 12.98
C ARG A 52 8.60 -0.34 14.05
N CYS A 53 7.88 0.61 14.64
CA CYS A 53 6.86 0.33 15.64
C CYS A 53 5.72 -0.56 15.09
N ALA A 54 5.30 -0.33 13.83
CA ALA A 54 4.30 -1.19 13.18
C ALA A 54 4.80 -2.64 13.01
N GLN A 55 6.07 -2.79 12.64
CA GLN A 55 6.74 -4.07 12.44
C GLN A 55 6.93 -4.81 13.77
N GLU A 56 7.46 -4.15 14.79
CA GLU A 56 7.70 -4.72 16.13
C GLU A 56 6.38 -5.13 16.83
N ALA A 57 5.30 -4.38 16.58
CA ALA A 57 3.96 -4.73 17.06
C ALA A 57 3.31 -5.89 16.28
N GLY A 58 3.94 -6.36 15.20
CA GLY A 58 3.47 -7.48 14.37
C GLY A 58 2.16 -7.17 13.68
N PHE A 59 1.92 -5.92 13.22
CA PHE A 59 0.77 -5.64 12.37
C PHE A 59 0.98 -6.22 10.97
N TRP A 60 -0.10 -6.70 10.39
CA TRP A 60 -0.09 -7.29 9.05
C TRP A 60 0.52 -6.37 7.99
N GLY A 61 0.25 -5.06 8.07
CA GLY A 61 0.79 -4.10 7.12
C GLY A 61 1.06 -2.73 7.72
N SER A 62 1.92 -1.99 7.05
CA SER A 62 2.21 -0.58 7.32
C SER A 62 2.03 0.22 6.04
N GLU A 63 1.12 1.19 6.08
CA GLU A 63 0.89 2.11 4.98
C GLU A 63 1.83 3.30 5.10
N PHE A 64 2.26 3.85 3.95
CA PHE A 64 3.09 5.03 3.86
C PHE A 64 2.89 5.78 2.53
N ASP A 65 3.05 7.09 2.59
CA ASP A 65 2.82 8.01 1.47
C ASP A 65 4.14 8.39 0.79
N VAL A 66 4.20 8.35 -0.53
CA VAL A 66 5.40 8.74 -1.27
C VAL A 66 5.10 9.85 -2.28
N ASN A 67 5.96 10.87 -2.30
CA ASN A 67 6.01 11.94 -3.28
C ASN A 67 7.35 11.92 -4.02
N MET A 68 7.38 12.41 -5.25
CA MET A 68 8.59 12.53 -6.06
C MET A 68 9.00 14.00 -6.20
N THR A 69 10.27 14.30 -5.93
CA THR A 69 10.88 15.61 -6.15
C THR A 69 11.16 15.87 -7.64
N SER A 70 11.47 17.12 -7.99
CA SER A 70 11.77 17.50 -9.37
C SER A 70 12.98 16.76 -9.97
N ASP A 71 13.97 16.43 -9.14
CA ASP A 71 15.17 15.67 -9.50
C ASP A 71 14.99 14.15 -9.39
N GLY A 72 13.78 13.68 -8.99
CA GLY A 72 13.43 12.26 -9.01
C GLY A 72 13.73 11.50 -7.72
N VAL A 73 14.06 12.18 -6.63
CA VAL A 73 14.17 11.55 -5.31
C VAL A 73 12.76 11.28 -4.77
N LEU A 74 12.54 10.06 -4.28
CA LEU A 74 11.27 9.64 -3.69
C LEU A 74 11.31 9.86 -2.18
N LEU A 75 10.42 10.74 -1.68
CA LEU A 75 10.30 11.11 -0.27
C LEU A 75 9.07 10.48 0.38
N VAL A 76 9.25 9.92 1.56
CA VAL A 76 8.14 9.33 2.34
C VAL A 76 7.48 10.43 3.18
N PHE A 77 6.48 11.09 2.57
CA PHE A 77 5.76 12.22 3.16
C PHE A 77 4.38 12.37 2.56
N HIS A 78 3.37 12.68 3.39
CA HIS A 78 1.98 12.73 2.93
C HIS A 78 1.64 13.93 2.05
N ASP A 79 2.04 15.12 2.48
CA ASP A 79 1.62 16.34 1.82
C ASP A 79 2.47 16.59 0.57
N GLY A 80 1.87 17.15 -0.48
CA GLY A 80 2.59 17.54 -1.70
C GLY A 80 3.48 18.79 -1.51
N LYS A 81 3.55 19.31 -0.28
CA LYS A 81 4.33 20.49 0.09
C LYS A 81 4.97 20.32 1.46
N VAL A 82 6.18 20.83 1.62
CA VAL A 82 6.89 20.97 2.89
C VAL A 82 7.16 22.46 3.09
N GLU A 83 6.67 23.05 4.19
CA GLU A 83 6.83 24.51 4.49
C GLU A 83 6.44 25.41 3.31
N GLY A 84 5.36 25.04 2.62
CA GLY A 84 4.86 25.81 1.47
C GLY A 84 5.54 25.49 0.12
N LYS A 85 6.70 24.84 0.10
CA LYS A 85 7.40 24.42 -1.12
C LYS A 85 6.82 23.12 -1.67
N SER A 86 6.43 23.10 -2.95
CA SER A 86 5.92 21.91 -3.63
C SER A 86 7.03 20.87 -3.82
N ILE A 87 6.83 19.64 -3.36
CA ILE A 87 7.81 18.55 -3.51
C ILE A 87 8.06 18.28 -5.00
N GLU A 88 7.00 18.20 -5.82
CA GLU A 88 7.11 17.94 -7.25
C GLU A 88 7.94 18.98 -8.02
N LYS A 89 8.00 20.22 -7.53
CA LYS A 89 8.61 21.35 -8.24
C LYS A 89 10.02 21.73 -7.77
N HIS A 90 10.50 21.13 -6.69
CA HIS A 90 11.78 21.45 -6.06
C HIS A 90 12.65 20.22 -5.91
N PRO A 91 13.99 20.36 -5.95
CA PRO A 91 14.91 19.26 -5.77
C PRO A 91 14.96 18.81 -4.30
N TYR A 92 15.45 17.58 -4.06
CA TYR A 92 15.58 17.00 -2.72
C TYR A 92 16.38 17.89 -1.75
N GLU A 93 17.38 18.60 -2.26
CA GLU A 93 18.22 19.52 -1.47
C GLU A 93 17.40 20.53 -0.64
N ASP A 94 16.23 20.94 -1.16
CA ASP A 94 15.33 21.87 -0.49
C ASP A 94 14.61 21.29 0.74
N PHE A 95 14.61 19.96 0.88
CA PHE A 95 13.84 19.24 1.90
C PHE A 95 14.70 18.48 2.91
N LYS A 96 15.96 18.20 2.64
CA LYS A 96 16.83 17.34 3.44
C LYS A 96 17.02 17.77 4.90
N TYR A 97 16.83 19.06 5.18
CA TYR A 97 16.97 19.61 6.54
C TYR A 97 15.66 19.70 7.31
N TYR A 98 14.52 19.45 6.66
CA TYR A 98 13.24 19.40 7.36
C TYR A 98 13.22 18.25 8.38
N ARG A 99 12.58 18.50 9.51
CA ARG A 99 12.46 17.49 10.58
C ARG A 99 11.01 17.18 10.87
N LEU A 100 10.73 15.87 10.95
CA LEU A 100 9.45 15.34 11.40
C LEU A 100 9.28 15.64 12.90
N LYS A 101 8.09 15.38 13.44
CA LYS A 101 7.74 15.66 14.84
C LYS A 101 8.71 15.03 15.86
N ASN A 102 9.27 13.87 15.55
CA ASN A 102 10.24 13.14 16.38
C ASN A 102 11.71 13.54 16.13
N GLY A 103 11.97 14.56 15.32
CA GLY A 103 13.32 15.02 14.97
C GLY A 103 14.00 14.26 13.83
N GLU A 104 13.40 13.17 13.32
CA GLU A 104 13.94 12.48 12.14
C GLU A 104 13.81 13.36 10.87
N PRO A 105 14.72 13.24 9.89
CA PRO A 105 14.50 13.83 8.58
C PRO A 105 13.31 13.17 7.88
N ILE A 106 12.76 13.79 6.84
CA ILE A 106 11.85 13.08 5.91
C ILE A 106 12.64 11.91 5.32
N PRO A 107 12.19 10.66 5.48
CA PRO A 107 12.90 9.52 4.90
C PRO A 107 12.85 9.55 3.37
N THR A 108 13.96 9.20 2.73
CA THR A 108 13.90 8.77 1.33
C THR A 108 13.30 7.37 1.23
N ILE A 109 12.81 7.01 0.04
CA ILE A 109 12.30 5.66 -0.19
C ILE A 109 13.38 4.60 0.09
N ASP A 110 14.64 4.88 -0.24
CA ASP A 110 15.75 3.94 0.00
C ASP A 110 15.88 3.63 1.51
N GLN A 111 15.86 4.66 2.36
CA GLN A 111 15.91 4.48 3.82
C GLN A 111 14.70 3.70 4.35
N TYR A 112 13.51 4.00 3.79
CA TYR A 112 12.27 3.36 4.21
C TYR A 112 12.22 1.88 3.82
N LEU A 113 12.66 1.54 2.60
CA LEU A 113 12.74 0.17 2.12
C LEU A 113 13.81 -0.64 2.87
N GLU A 114 14.95 -0.03 3.24
CA GLU A 114 15.95 -0.69 4.10
C GLU A 114 15.36 -1.07 5.48
N GLN A 115 14.54 -0.21 6.08
CA GLN A 115 13.81 -0.60 7.29
C GLN A 115 12.77 -1.67 6.98
N GLY A 116 12.05 -1.56 5.86
CA GLY A 116 11.02 -2.51 5.42
C GLY A 116 11.50 -3.94 5.27
N LYS A 117 12.76 -4.14 4.86
CA LYS A 117 13.37 -5.47 4.71
C LYS A 117 13.58 -6.23 6.02
N LYS A 118 13.72 -5.52 7.14
CA LYS A 118 14.07 -6.15 8.42
C LYS A 118 12.97 -7.06 8.98
N TYR A 119 11.74 -6.85 8.56
CA TYR A 119 10.57 -7.62 9.02
C TYR A 119 9.76 -8.12 7.82
N PRO A 120 10.09 -9.31 7.32
CA PRO A 120 9.46 -9.86 6.11
C PRO A 120 7.97 -10.14 6.24
N GLU A 121 7.45 -10.25 7.43
CA GLU A 121 6.03 -10.52 7.70
C GLU A 121 5.12 -9.29 7.50
N THR A 122 5.68 -8.06 7.64
CA THR A 122 4.90 -6.84 7.48
C THR A 122 4.80 -6.44 6.01
N VAL A 123 3.59 -6.36 5.49
CA VAL A 123 3.31 -5.90 4.13
C VAL A 123 3.47 -4.37 4.05
N LEU A 124 4.16 -3.90 3.04
CA LEU A 124 4.34 -2.48 2.73
C LEU A 124 3.18 -2.01 1.84
N VAL A 125 2.27 -1.20 2.38
CA VAL A 125 1.16 -0.61 1.62
C VAL A 125 1.61 0.77 1.13
N TYR A 126 2.04 0.81 -0.14
CA TYR A 126 2.74 1.92 -0.76
C TYR A 126 1.77 2.86 -1.49
N GLU A 127 1.49 4.03 -0.92
CA GLU A 127 0.71 5.05 -1.61
C GLU A 127 1.60 5.89 -2.52
N LEU A 128 1.34 5.82 -3.85
CA LEU A 128 1.87 6.78 -4.80
C LEU A 128 0.95 8.01 -4.82
N LYS A 129 1.45 9.15 -4.31
CA LYS A 129 0.69 10.41 -4.29
C LYS A 129 0.50 10.93 -5.71
N LYS A 130 -0.70 11.47 -5.97
CA LYS A 130 -1.04 12.05 -7.28
C LYS A 130 -0.14 13.23 -7.61
N HIS A 131 0.37 13.29 -8.85
CA HIS A 131 1.18 14.37 -9.40
C HIS A 131 0.40 15.17 -10.46
N SER A 132 1.02 16.25 -10.96
CA SER A 132 0.33 17.25 -11.77
C SER A 132 -0.03 16.78 -13.19
N ARG A 133 0.73 15.82 -13.75
CA ARG A 133 0.58 15.37 -15.14
C ARG A 133 0.87 13.88 -15.30
N PRO A 134 0.23 13.19 -16.26
CA PRO A 134 0.45 11.77 -16.51
C PRO A 134 1.93 11.40 -16.74
N GLU A 135 2.71 12.21 -17.45
CA GLU A 135 4.11 11.92 -17.75
C GLU A 135 4.99 11.94 -16.47
N VAL A 136 4.64 12.79 -15.50
CA VAL A 136 5.30 12.84 -14.20
C VAL A 136 4.89 11.61 -13.38
N GLU A 137 3.62 11.22 -13.43
CA GLU A 137 3.11 10.01 -12.78
C GLU A 137 3.75 8.74 -13.37
N ASP A 138 3.94 8.67 -14.70
CA ASP A 138 4.62 7.54 -15.36
C ASP A 138 6.07 7.40 -14.87
N ARG A 139 6.83 8.51 -14.84
CA ARG A 139 8.19 8.53 -14.29
C ARG A 139 8.21 8.10 -12.82
N PHE A 140 7.23 8.54 -12.04
CA PHE A 140 7.13 8.17 -10.62
C PHE A 140 6.87 6.67 -10.44
N VAL A 141 5.98 6.08 -11.22
CA VAL A 141 5.75 4.63 -11.24
C VAL A 141 7.03 3.87 -11.58
N ASP A 142 7.73 4.28 -12.65
CA ASP A 142 8.95 3.61 -13.10
C ASP A 142 10.06 3.67 -12.04
N LEU A 143 10.26 4.82 -11.41
CA LEU A 143 11.22 4.98 -10.31
C LEU A 143 10.83 4.15 -9.08
N SER A 144 9.55 4.10 -8.72
CA SER A 144 9.06 3.29 -7.59
C SER A 144 9.33 1.80 -7.82
N ILE A 145 9.06 1.29 -9.02
CA ILE A 145 9.35 -0.10 -9.42
C ILE A 145 10.85 -0.36 -9.38
N ALA A 146 11.66 0.55 -9.93
CA ALA A 146 13.12 0.42 -9.93
C ALA A 146 13.69 0.34 -8.51
N LYS A 147 13.22 1.21 -7.60
CA LYS A 147 13.64 1.21 -6.19
C LYS A 147 13.25 -0.07 -5.46
N LEU A 148 12.04 -0.55 -5.63
CA LEU A 148 11.63 -1.84 -5.04
C LEU A 148 12.46 -3.01 -5.57
N LYS A 149 12.81 -3.01 -6.86
CA LYS A 149 13.68 -4.02 -7.46
C LYS A 149 15.11 -3.93 -6.91
N GLU A 150 15.67 -2.72 -6.82
CA GLU A 150 17.01 -2.45 -6.26
C GLU A 150 17.14 -3.00 -4.83
N HIS A 151 16.11 -2.80 -4.01
CA HIS A 151 16.07 -3.27 -2.63
C HIS A 151 15.62 -4.73 -2.46
N GLY A 152 15.31 -5.46 -3.54
CA GLY A 152 14.83 -6.85 -3.48
C GLY A 152 13.43 -6.99 -2.86
N LEU A 153 12.62 -5.92 -2.90
CA LEU A 153 11.27 -5.88 -2.36
C LEU A 153 10.18 -5.89 -3.45
N LEU A 154 10.55 -6.08 -4.73
CA LEU A 154 9.56 -6.21 -5.80
C LEU A 154 8.94 -7.62 -5.78
N ASP A 155 8.12 -7.86 -4.76
CA ASP A 155 7.45 -9.13 -4.46
C ASP A 155 5.97 -8.85 -4.13
N PRO A 156 5.01 -9.50 -4.83
CA PRO A 156 3.59 -9.29 -4.62
C PRO A 156 3.09 -9.72 -3.23
N SER A 157 3.84 -10.53 -2.50
CA SER A 157 3.54 -10.88 -1.11
C SER A 157 3.99 -9.79 -0.12
N ARG A 158 4.89 -8.89 -0.53
CA ARG A 158 5.51 -7.88 0.31
C ARG A 158 4.97 -6.48 0.09
N VAL A 159 4.44 -6.19 -1.10
CA VAL A 159 4.03 -4.83 -1.48
C VAL A 159 2.63 -4.82 -2.06
N ILE A 160 1.81 -3.90 -1.56
CA ILE A 160 0.55 -3.49 -2.15
C ILE A 160 0.68 -2.03 -2.58
N PHE A 161 0.25 -1.72 -3.80
CA PHE A 161 0.20 -0.35 -4.29
C PHE A 161 -1.19 0.24 -4.12
N ILE A 162 -1.24 1.49 -3.66
CA ILE A 162 -2.47 2.26 -3.57
C ILE A 162 -2.27 3.65 -4.18
N SER A 163 -3.29 4.22 -4.82
CA SER A 163 -3.23 5.59 -5.34
C SER A 163 -4.62 6.19 -5.56
N PHE A 164 -4.71 7.52 -5.41
CA PHE A 164 -5.83 8.33 -5.88
C PHE A 164 -5.79 8.58 -7.39
N SER A 165 -4.63 8.42 -8.05
CA SER A 165 -4.51 8.53 -9.49
C SER A 165 -4.96 7.23 -10.16
N TYR A 166 -6.06 7.31 -10.91
CA TYR A 166 -6.53 6.17 -11.69
C TYR A 166 -5.55 5.79 -12.80
N HIS A 167 -4.83 6.80 -13.34
CA HIS A 167 -3.77 6.61 -14.32
C HIS A 167 -2.64 5.73 -13.75
N MET A 168 -2.09 6.09 -12.57
CA MET A 168 -1.04 5.30 -11.93
C MET A 168 -1.52 3.89 -11.56
N CYS A 169 -2.76 3.74 -11.07
CA CYS A 169 -3.29 2.40 -10.76
C CYS A 169 -3.33 1.50 -12.01
N ARG A 170 -3.77 2.02 -13.16
CA ARG A 170 -3.77 1.26 -14.44
C ARG A 170 -2.35 0.93 -14.88
N ARG A 171 -1.45 1.92 -14.84
CA ARG A 171 -0.03 1.77 -15.22
C ARG A 171 0.67 0.69 -14.37
N LEU A 172 0.43 0.70 -13.04
CA LEU A 172 0.96 -0.31 -12.12
C LEU A 172 0.38 -1.70 -12.39
N ALA A 173 -0.93 -1.81 -12.59
CA ALA A 173 -1.59 -3.09 -12.89
C ALA A 173 -1.09 -3.72 -14.19
N GLU A 174 -0.79 -2.89 -15.20
CA GLU A 174 -0.21 -3.31 -16.48
C GLU A 174 1.26 -3.73 -16.32
N ALA A 175 2.07 -2.91 -15.61
CA ALA A 175 3.51 -3.15 -15.46
C ALA A 175 3.84 -4.32 -14.53
N LEU A 176 2.98 -4.59 -13.55
CA LEU A 176 3.21 -5.56 -12.47
C LEU A 176 2.05 -6.57 -12.35
N PRO A 177 1.85 -7.43 -13.36
CA PRO A 177 0.83 -8.47 -13.27
C PRO A 177 1.12 -9.38 -12.05
N GLY A 178 0.08 -9.59 -11.22
CA GLY A 178 0.18 -10.37 -9.99
C GLY A 178 0.34 -9.53 -8.71
N PHE A 179 0.71 -8.26 -8.79
CA PHE A 179 0.67 -7.37 -7.64
C PHE A 179 -0.75 -6.90 -7.32
N THR A 180 -1.00 -6.64 -6.04
CA THR A 180 -2.23 -5.98 -5.62
C THR A 180 -2.09 -4.47 -5.83
N VAL A 181 -2.99 -3.92 -6.66
CA VAL A 181 -3.12 -2.48 -6.91
C VAL A 181 -4.54 -2.08 -6.51
N GLN A 182 -4.66 -1.09 -5.61
CA GLN A 182 -5.95 -0.64 -5.10
C GLN A 182 -6.18 0.84 -5.43
N TYR A 183 -7.36 1.14 -5.94
CA TYR A 183 -7.80 2.51 -6.21
C TYR A 183 -8.43 3.14 -4.98
N LEU A 184 -8.06 4.41 -4.67
CA LEU A 184 -8.44 5.08 -3.41
C LEU A 184 -9.67 5.98 -3.50
N ASN A 185 -9.98 6.58 -4.66
CA ASN A 185 -10.86 7.76 -4.75
C ASN A 185 -12.33 7.49 -4.42
N GLY A 186 -12.82 6.25 -4.56
CA GLY A 186 -14.18 5.88 -4.17
C GLY A 186 -15.30 6.37 -5.08
N ASP A 187 -14.98 6.88 -6.26
CA ASP A 187 -15.92 7.42 -7.26
C ASP A 187 -16.37 6.40 -8.32
N LYS A 188 -15.79 5.18 -8.30
CA LYS A 188 -16.05 4.11 -9.28
C LYS A 188 -16.53 2.84 -8.61
N GLU A 189 -17.53 2.21 -9.23
CA GLU A 189 -17.99 0.89 -8.81
C GLU A 189 -16.89 -0.17 -9.02
N PRO A 190 -16.70 -1.14 -8.11
CA PRO A 190 -15.62 -2.14 -8.18
C PRO A 190 -15.56 -2.90 -9.52
N ALA A 191 -16.70 -3.22 -10.14
CA ALA A 191 -16.72 -3.92 -11.42
C ALA A 191 -16.08 -3.10 -12.56
N LEU A 192 -16.22 -1.76 -12.54
CA LEU A 192 -15.58 -0.88 -13.52
C LEU A 192 -14.08 -0.83 -13.27
N VAL A 193 -13.66 -0.72 -12.01
CA VAL A 193 -12.24 -0.74 -11.61
C VAL A 193 -11.56 -2.04 -12.06
N LYS A 194 -12.24 -3.18 -11.85
CA LYS A 194 -11.76 -4.50 -12.30
C LYS A 194 -11.63 -4.61 -13.82
N LYS A 195 -12.59 -4.05 -14.56
CA LYS A 195 -12.57 -4.05 -16.04
C LYS A 195 -11.31 -3.39 -16.61
N ASP A 196 -10.78 -2.37 -15.90
CA ASP A 196 -9.58 -1.64 -16.32
C ASP A 196 -8.28 -2.26 -15.77
N GLY A 197 -8.32 -3.54 -15.30
CA GLY A 197 -7.17 -4.31 -14.88
C GLY A 197 -6.78 -4.15 -13.41
N ILE A 198 -7.35 -3.17 -12.69
CA ILE A 198 -7.05 -2.91 -11.28
C ILE A 198 -7.76 -3.99 -10.43
N ASN A 199 -7.03 -4.61 -9.50
CA ASN A 199 -7.49 -5.79 -8.78
C ASN A 199 -7.84 -5.56 -7.30
N GLY A 200 -7.98 -4.26 -6.91
CA GLY A 200 -8.38 -3.92 -5.55
C GLY A 200 -9.02 -2.53 -5.46
N ILE A 201 -9.74 -2.32 -4.37
CA ILE A 201 -10.25 -1.02 -3.94
C ILE A 201 -9.79 -0.76 -2.49
N ASP A 202 -9.39 0.47 -2.22
CA ASP A 202 -9.12 0.97 -0.89
C ASP A 202 -9.91 2.26 -0.68
N TYR A 203 -11.19 2.11 -0.34
CA TYR A 203 -12.10 3.24 -0.30
C TYR A 203 -12.32 3.75 1.12
N ARG A 204 -12.50 5.06 1.25
CA ARG A 204 -12.87 5.66 2.52
C ARG A 204 -14.08 4.94 3.11
N TYR A 205 -14.04 4.56 4.39
CA TYR A 205 -15.11 3.80 5.06
C TYR A 205 -16.50 4.44 4.90
N LYS A 206 -16.61 5.78 4.85
CA LYS A 206 -17.86 6.49 4.60
C LYS A 206 -18.46 6.15 3.23
N VAL A 207 -17.63 5.97 2.20
CA VAL A 207 -18.08 5.53 0.86
C VAL A 207 -18.64 4.12 0.94
N LEU A 208 -17.97 3.21 1.64
CA LEU A 208 -18.44 1.83 1.82
C LEU A 208 -19.72 1.75 2.65
N LYS A 209 -19.89 2.61 3.67
CA LYS A 209 -21.16 2.74 4.43
C LYS A 209 -22.32 3.18 3.54
N THR A 210 -22.08 4.05 2.58
CA THR A 210 -23.09 4.50 1.60
C THR A 210 -23.34 3.41 0.53
N HIS A 211 -22.29 2.75 0.06
CA HIS A 211 -22.36 1.72 -0.97
C HIS A 211 -22.14 0.31 -0.40
N LYS A 212 -22.99 -0.10 0.55
CA LYS A 212 -22.84 -1.36 1.32
C LYS A 212 -22.59 -2.62 0.50
N LYS A 213 -23.03 -2.65 -0.77
CA LYS A 213 -22.82 -3.80 -1.65
C LYS A 213 -21.45 -3.83 -2.34
N TRP A 214 -20.64 -2.76 -2.26
CA TRP A 214 -19.39 -2.68 -3.01
C TRP A 214 -18.33 -3.65 -2.50
N VAL A 215 -18.21 -3.88 -1.20
CA VAL A 215 -17.30 -4.89 -0.66
C VAL A 215 -17.66 -6.29 -1.19
N SER A 216 -18.94 -6.66 -1.15
CA SER A 216 -19.38 -7.95 -1.67
C SER A 216 -19.25 -8.06 -3.22
N LYS A 217 -19.44 -6.94 -3.94
CA LYS A 217 -19.21 -6.89 -5.40
C LYS A 217 -17.72 -7.04 -5.72
N ALA A 218 -16.83 -6.33 -5.05
CA ALA A 218 -15.38 -6.46 -5.20
C ALA A 218 -14.93 -7.90 -4.99
N ARG A 219 -15.40 -8.54 -3.92
CA ARG A 219 -15.11 -9.96 -3.63
C ARG A 219 -15.56 -10.90 -4.75
N ARG A 220 -16.79 -10.71 -5.30
CA ARG A 220 -17.25 -11.52 -6.44
C ARG A 220 -16.42 -11.33 -7.70
N CYS A 221 -15.79 -10.15 -7.86
CA CYS A 221 -14.86 -9.88 -8.96
C CYS A 221 -13.41 -10.34 -8.67
N GLY A 222 -13.18 -11.04 -7.55
CA GLY A 222 -11.84 -11.47 -7.15
C GLY A 222 -10.89 -10.32 -6.79
N MET A 223 -11.45 -9.20 -6.31
CA MET A 223 -10.68 -8.01 -5.92
C MET A 223 -10.42 -8.01 -4.42
N SER A 224 -9.25 -7.48 -4.03
CA SER A 224 -8.96 -7.14 -2.63
C SER A 224 -9.73 -5.87 -2.21
N THR A 225 -10.03 -5.78 -0.92
CA THR A 225 -10.72 -4.63 -0.33
C THR A 225 -9.97 -4.12 0.89
N ASN A 226 -9.64 -2.85 0.90
CA ASN A 226 -9.14 -2.12 2.05
C ASN A 226 -10.04 -0.92 2.33
N THR A 227 -9.92 -0.31 3.49
CA THR A 227 -10.69 0.89 3.84
C THR A 227 -9.93 1.77 4.84
N TRP A 228 -10.03 3.10 4.67
CA TRP A 228 -9.31 4.12 5.41
C TRP A 228 -10.17 5.32 5.79
N THR A 229 -9.77 6.21 6.70
CA THR A 229 -9.00 5.89 7.90
C THR A 229 -10.01 5.58 8.98
N VAL A 230 -10.01 4.35 9.46
CA VAL A 230 -11.06 3.83 10.35
C VAL A 230 -10.58 3.95 11.80
N ASN A 231 -11.00 5.02 12.48
CA ASN A 231 -10.46 5.38 13.79
C ASN A 231 -11.43 5.23 14.96
N LYS A 232 -12.72 4.95 14.68
CA LYS A 232 -13.74 4.74 15.72
C LYS A 232 -14.11 3.27 15.80
N GLU A 233 -14.27 2.73 16.99
CA GLU A 233 -14.66 1.32 17.20
C GLU A 233 -15.92 0.93 16.45
N GLU A 234 -16.96 1.79 16.47
CA GLU A 234 -18.19 1.56 15.72
C GLU A 234 -17.93 1.37 14.22
N ASP A 235 -17.07 2.22 13.64
CA ASP A 235 -16.74 2.13 12.22
C ASP A 235 -15.85 0.89 11.94
N MET A 236 -14.96 0.52 12.88
CA MET A 236 -14.19 -0.72 12.81
C MET A 236 -15.10 -1.94 12.75
N ARG A 237 -16.08 -2.05 13.68
CA ARG A 237 -17.09 -3.12 13.71
C ARG A 237 -17.87 -3.18 12.40
N ASN A 238 -18.38 -2.04 11.91
CA ASN A 238 -19.10 -1.96 10.65
C ASN A 238 -18.28 -2.49 9.44
N MET A 239 -16.98 -2.14 9.35
CA MET A 239 -16.13 -2.61 8.26
C MET A 239 -15.80 -4.10 8.40
N LEU A 240 -15.58 -4.59 9.62
CA LEU A 240 -15.37 -6.01 9.91
C LEU A 240 -16.61 -6.86 9.56
N GLU A 241 -17.81 -6.39 9.88
CA GLU A 241 -19.08 -7.03 9.49
C GLU A 241 -19.27 -7.07 7.97
N MET A 242 -18.82 -6.05 7.25
CA MET A 242 -18.78 -6.04 5.79
C MET A 242 -17.73 -7.02 5.23
N LYS A 243 -16.84 -7.55 6.09
CA LYS A 243 -15.78 -8.50 5.74
C LYS A 243 -14.79 -7.90 4.74
N VAL A 244 -14.31 -6.68 4.97
CA VAL A 244 -13.18 -6.12 4.24
C VAL A 244 -11.93 -6.97 4.49
N ASN A 245 -11.01 -7.01 3.52
CA ASN A 245 -9.76 -7.78 3.69
C ASN A 245 -8.79 -7.07 4.61
N MET A 246 -8.80 -5.71 4.61
CA MET A 246 -7.86 -4.89 5.37
C MET A 246 -8.56 -3.67 5.95
N ILE A 247 -8.07 -3.20 7.09
CA ILE A 247 -8.48 -1.93 7.71
C ILE A 247 -7.23 -1.09 7.95
N THR A 248 -7.17 0.09 7.34
CA THR A 248 -6.14 1.11 7.56
C THR A 248 -6.59 2.08 8.64
N THR A 249 -5.80 2.23 9.72
CA THR A 249 -6.17 2.96 10.93
C THR A 249 -4.99 3.65 11.61
N ASP A 250 -5.27 4.76 12.31
CA ASP A 250 -4.32 5.42 13.24
C ASP A 250 -4.27 4.72 14.62
N TYR A 251 -5.21 3.79 14.89
CA TYR A 251 -5.36 3.09 16.17
C TYR A 251 -5.31 1.56 15.99
N PRO A 252 -4.18 0.99 15.51
CA PRO A 252 -4.09 -0.42 15.16
C PRO A 252 -4.29 -1.35 16.37
N LEU A 253 -3.84 -0.97 17.57
CA LEU A 253 -4.07 -1.74 18.80
C LEU A 253 -5.55 -1.81 19.19
N VAL A 254 -6.30 -0.70 19.02
CA VAL A 254 -7.75 -0.67 19.24
C VAL A 254 -8.46 -1.59 18.24
N THR A 255 -8.04 -1.55 16.98
CA THR A 255 -8.60 -2.44 15.94
C THR A 255 -8.36 -3.92 16.29
N ARG A 256 -7.17 -4.27 16.77
CA ARG A 256 -6.83 -5.64 17.24
C ARG A 256 -7.75 -6.09 18.37
N GLU A 257 -8.02 -5.22 19.33
CA GLU A 257 -8.92 -5.54 20.44
C GLU A 257 -10.38 -5.69 19.97
N VAL A 258 -10.85 -4.83 19.07
CA VAL A 258 -12.19 -4.95 18.46
C VAL A 258 -12.32 -6.28 17.69
N MET A 259 -11.32 -6.67 16.91
CA MET A 259 -11.31 -7.94 16.18
C MET A 259 -11.39 -9.14 17.14
N LYS A 260 -10.63 -9.10 18.25
CA LYS A 260 -10.66 -10.12 19.29
C LYS A 260 -12.06 -10.25 19.93
N GLN A 261 -12.71 -9.13 20.26
CA GLN A 261 -14.07 -9.12 20.79
C GLN A 261 -15.12 -9.66 19.81
N MET A 262 -14.86 -9.57 18.50
CA MET A 262 -15.72 -10.08 17.44
C MET A 262 -15.37 -11.51 16.98
N ASP A 263 -14.40 -12.17 17.61
CA ASP A 263 -13.85 -13.47 17.19
C ASP A 263 -13.40 -13.48 15.71
N ILE A 264 -12.78 -12.38 15.26
CA ILE A 264 -12.23 -12.25 13.92
C ILE A 264 -10.72 -12.42 13.99
N LYS A 265 -10.19 -13.36 13.21
CA LYS A 265 -8.76 -13.60 13.14
C LYS A 265 -8.03 -12.43 12.48
N GLU A 266 -6.96 -11.95 13.11
CA GLU A 266 -5.94 -11.11 12.47
C GLU A 266 -5.08 -11.97 11.53
N LEU A 267 -4.73 -11.43 10.33
CA LEU A 267 -3.88 -12.11 9.34
C LEU A 267 -2.42 -12.06 9.75
#